data_5ec6fc9f667f010a02233980419e8d5f
#
_entry.id   5ec6fc9f667f010a02233980419e8d5f
#
_cell.length_a   1.000
_cell.length_b   1.000
_cell.length_c   1.000
_cell.angle_alpha   90.00
_cell.angle_beta   90.00
_cell.angle_gamma   90.00
#
_symmetry.space_group_name_H-M   'P 1'
#
loop_
_entity.id
_entity.type
_entity.pdbx_description
1 polymer ?
#
loop_
_entity_poly.entity_id
_entity_poly.type
_entity_poly.pdbx_seq_one_letter_code
_entity_poly.pdbx_strand_id
1 'polypeptide(L)'
;MPVIFSELGGPMSESFHKQLIEQRRHLHQYPEVGWTEFETTWYIVQKLQSWGYDVHIGREVIDEKSIRGRNIELVNEARARAAAHGVPETFLKKTEGLTGCVGEISFEKEGPVLVFRFDIDALPVQETDSESHTPNREGFRSKREGIMHACGHDCHASIGLTVARWIAEHKEELCGKIKIIFQPAEEGSRGARTVAASGIIDDADFFFASHIGMQAKFGEVIIDPYGFLCGSKFDVTFIGRSAHLGADPHKGRNAMAAACSATLQLLGIARHGDGMTRVNVGTFHAGRARNAIPDRATIEVDIRGETMAINDYMSQEAQDIFAGCAKSYSVGLEVIDQGTVCDLQNDQKSVDVLRHCAQKIPAIKTIFEKSDFGGSEDAAILARHVQSKGGLAAFFVVGADHLAGHHQPEFDVNEEALDVGFEMYVNIVKEICSMSLT
;
A
#
# COMPACT_ATOMS: atom_id res chain seq x y z
N MET A 1 -33.25 -12.71 36.90
CA MET A 1 -32.18 -13.60 36.47
C MET A 1 -31.09 -12.72 35.95
N PRO A 2 -29.85 -12.77 36.45
CA PRO A 2 -28.75 -11.97 35.86
C PRO A 2 -28.41 -12.59 34.53
N VAL A 3 -28.41 -11.74 33.50
CA VAL A 3 -27.88 -12.07 32.16
C VAL A 3 -26.38 -12.31 32.33
N ILE A 4 -25.96 -13.52 32.09
CA ILE A 4 -24.54 -13.90 32.02
C ILE A 4 -24.00 -13.24 30.73
N PHE A 5 -23.34 -12.13 30.87
CA PHE A 5 -22.46 -11.63 29.83
C PHE A 5 -21.31 -12.64 29.71
N SER A 6 -21.35 -13.46 28.67
CA SER A 6 -20.19 -14.27 28.30
C SER A 6 -19.04 -13.30 28.00
N GLU A 7 -17.91 -13.52 28.67
CA GLU A 7 -16.69 -12.72 28.53
C GLU A 7 -16.09 -12.90 27.12
N LEU A 8 -16.58 -12.12 26.17
CA LEU A 8 -15.95 -11.91 24.85
C LEU A 8 -14.78 -10.91 24.92
N GLY A 9 -14.01 -10.95 25.99
CA GLY A 9 -12.98 -9.97 26.24
C GLY A 9 -11.95 -10.44 27.26
N GLY A 10 -11.32 -11.59 26.99
CA GLY A 10 -10.08 -11.94 27.68
C GLY A 10 -8.89 -11.21 27.04
N PRO A 11 -7.80 -10.97 27.78
CA PRO A 11 -6.55 -10.45 27.20
C PRO A 11 -6.12 -11.37 26.06
N MET A 12 -5.35 -10.79 25.09
CA MET A 12 -4.66 -11.51 24.00
C MET A 12 -4.18 -12.88 24.50
N SER A 13 -4.61 -13.97 23.89
CA SER A 13 -4.11 -15.27 24.32
C SER A 13 -2.63 -15.42 23.94
N GLU A 14 -1.87 -16.12 24.79
CA GLU A 14 -0.44 -16.40 24.52
C GLU A 14 -0.24 -17.06 23.14
N SER A 15 -1.22 -17.85 22.68
CA SER A 15 -1.20 -18.50 21.35
C SER A 15 -1.26 -17.50 20.21
N PHE A 16 -2.08 -16.45 20.29
CA PHE A 16 -2.17 -15.41 19.26
C PHE A 16 -0.95 -14.49 19.28
N HIS A 17 -0.51 -14.08 20.47
CA HIS A 17 0.73 -13.29 20.62
C HIS A 17 1.93 -14.00 19.97
N LYS A 18 2.15 -15.26 20.35
CA LYS A 18 3.23 -16.07 19.76
C LYS A 18 3.13 -16.14 18.24
N GLN A 19 1.92 -16.36 17.72
CA GLN A 19 1.69 -16.42 16.28
C GLN A 19 2.00 -15.09 15.58
N LEU A 20 1.59 -13.95 16.15
CA LEU A 20 1.92 -12.62 15.62
C LEU A 20 3.42 -12.46 15.43
N ILE A 21 4.19 -12.73 16.48
CA ILE A 21 5.65 -12.59 16.46
C ILE A 21 6.30 -13.54 15.44
N GLU A 22 5.91 -14.82 15.45
CA GLU A 22 6.46 -15.81 14.52
C GLU A 22 6.19 -15.46 13.07
N GLN A 23 4.98 -15.00 12.74
CA GLN A 23 4.59 -14.61 11.39
C GLN A 23 5.30 -13.34 10.95
N ARG A 24 5.34 -12.31 11.80
CA ARG A 24 6.05 -11.06 11.53
C ARG A 24 7.51 -11.32 11.23
N ARG A 25 8.20 -12.08 12.08
CA ARG A 25 9.62 -12.40 11.93
C ARG A 25 9.91 -13.26 10.70
N HIS A 26 8.97 -14.16 10.33
CA HIS A 26 9.08 -14.92 9.08
C HIS A 26 8.97 -14.01 7.86
N LEU A 27 7.97 -13.13 7.81
CA LEU A 27 7.77 -12.19 6.71
C LEU A 27 8.96 -11.22 6.59
N HIS A 28 9.46 -10.71 7.71
CA HIS A 28 10.64 -9.85 7.76
C HIS A 28 11.90 -10.50 7.19
N GLN A 29 12.08 -11.81 7.41
CA GLN A 29 13.23 -12.55 6.87
C GLN A 29 13.17 -12.77 5.35
N TYR A 30 11.98 -12.76 4.75
CA TYR A 30 11.78 -13.09 3.34
C TYR A 30 11.01 -11.98 2.60
N PRO A 31 11.49 -10.72 2.68
CA PRO A 31 10.79 -9.57 2.09
C PRO A 31 10.78 -9.64 0.56
N GLU A 32 9.71 -9.17 -0.07
CA GLU A 32 9.55 -9.10 -1.52
C GLU A 32 9.04 -7.73 -1.93
N VAL A 33 9.68 -7.10 -2.92
CA VAL A 33 9.25 -5.78 -3.40
C VAL A 33 7.97 -5.87 -4.23
N GLY A 34 7.27 -4.75 -4.35
CA GLY A 34 5.98 -4.69 -5.01
C GLY A 34 5.95 -5.36 -6.39
N TRP A 35 4.90 -6.13 -6.67
CA TRP A 35 4.67 -7.02 -7.82
C TRP A 35 5.55 -8.27 -7.87
N THR A 36 6.33 -8.56 -6.82
CA THR A 36 7.20 -9.75 -6.76
C THR A 36 6.89 -10.68 -5.58
N GLU A 37 5.81 -10.45 -4.83
CA GLU A 37 5.45 -11.05 -3.56
C GLU A 37 4.87 -12.47 -3.69
N PHE A 38 5.51 -13.35 -4.49
CA PHE A 38 5.01 -14.71 -4.76
C PHE A 38 5.12 -15.65 -3.57
N GLU A 39 6.23 -15.62 -2.86
CA GLU A 39 6.45 -16.46 -1.68
C GLU A 39 5.56 -15.98 -0.51
N THR A 40 5.47 -14.67 -0.32
CA THR A 40 4.59 -14.02 0.66
C THR A 40 3.12 -14.35 0.37
N THR A 41 2.68 -14.22 -0.89
CA THR A 41 1.31 -14.57 -1.29
C THR A 41 1.03 -16.05 -1.03
N TRP A 42 1.96 -16.96 -1.38
CA TRP A 42 1.80 -18.39 -1.13
C TRP A 42 1.71 -18.70 0.37
N TYR A 43 2.58 -18.10 1.18
CA TYR A 43 2.55 -18.25 2.64
C TYR A 43 1.20 -17.85 3.23
N ILE A 44 0.63 -16.74 2.78
CA ILE A 44 -0.68 -16.24 3.23
C ILE A 44 -1.81 -17.16 2.77
N VAL A 45 -1.83 -17.53 1.50
CA VAL A 45 -2.87 -18.38 0.89
C VAL A 45 -2.97 -19.72 1.59
N GLN A 46 -1.83 -20.38 1.89
CA GLN A 46 -1.84 -21.67 2.61
C GLN A 46 -2.49 -21.55 3.97
N LYS A 47 -2.22 -20.49 4.72
CA LYS A 47 -2.81 -20.26 6.04
C LYS A 47 -4.31 -20.02 5.95
N LEU A 48 -4.74 -19.11 5.09
CA LEU A 48 -6.15 -18.80 4.88
C LEU A 48 -6.95 -20.05 4.48
N GLN A 49 -6.45 -20.84 3.53
CA GLN A 49 -7.09 -22.09 3.12
C GLN A 49 -7.16 -23.11 4.26
N SER A 50 -6.12 -23.20 5.11
CA SER A 50 -6.12 -24.11 6.26
C SER A 50 -7.16 -23.72 7.33
N TRP A 51 -7.59 -22.46 7.37
CA TRP A 51 -8.62 -21.94 8.27
C TRP A 51 -10.00 -21.90 7.62
N GLY A 52 -10.15 -22.39 6.39
CA GLY A 52 -11.43 -22.54 5.71
C GLY A 52 -11.93 -21.31 4.97
N TYR A 53 -11.04 -20.37 4.66
CA TYR A 53 -11.35 -19.25 3.77
C TYR A 53 -11.47 -19.71 2.32
N ASP A 54 -12.40 -19.11 1.56
CA ASP A 54 -12.33 -19.08 0.12
C ASP A 54 -11.29 -18.02 -0.29
N VAL A 55 -10.31 -18.42 -1.11
CA VAL A 55 -9.15 -17.59 -1.39
C VAL A 55 -9.06 -17.25 -2.87
N HIS A 56 -9.21 -15.98 -3.17
CA HIS A 56 -9.12 -15.40 -4.50
C HIS A 56 -7.69 -14.91 -4.77
N ILE A 57 -7.17 -15.19 -5.97
CA ILE A 57 -5.83 -14.81 -6.42
C ILE A 57 -5.83 -14.45 -7.91
N GLY A 58 -4.74 -13.86 -8.38
CA GLY A 58 -4.58 -13.56 -9.79
C GLY A 58 -5.60 -12.52 -10.28
N ARG A 59 -6.22 -12.76 -11.43
CA ARG A 59 -7.18 -11.82 -12.04
C ARG A 59 -8.48 -11.65 -11.28
N GLU A 60 -8.80 -12.52 -10.34
CA GLU A 60 -9.95 -12.32 -9.47
C GLU A 60 -9.73 -11.13 -8.52
N VAL A 61 -8.48 -10.82 -8.21
CA VAL A 61 -8.07 -9.76 -7.25
C VAL A 61 -7.45 -8.57 -7.95
N ILE A 62 -6.75 -8.77 -9.06
CA ILE A 62 -5.93 -7.77 -9.74
C ILE A 62 -6.46 -7.49 -11.14
N ASP A 63 -6.95 -6.28 -11.39
CA ASP A 63 -7.23 -5.81 -12.75
C ASP A 63 -5.93 -5.45 -13.47
N GLU A 64 -5.55 -6.26 -14.47
CA GLU A 64 -4.28 -6.08 -15.21
C GLU A 64 -4.16 -4.73 -15.92
N LYS A 65 -5.28 -4.14 -16.36
CA LYS A 65 -5.27 -2.86 -17.07
C LYS A 65 -4.89 -1.69 -16.17
N SER A 66 -5.13 -1.87 -14.88
CA SER A 66 -4.84 -0.88 -13.85
C SER A 66 -3.43 -0.99 -13.26
N ILE A 67 -2.64 -2.01 -13.65
CA ILE A 67 -1.26 -2.20 -13.17
C ILE A 67 -0.38 -1.02 -13.58
N ARG A 68 0.44 -0.54 -12.63
CA ARG A 68 1.44 0.50 -12.83
C ARG A 68 2.79 0.08 -12.24
N GLY A 69 3.87 0.60 -12.78
CA GLY A 69 5.22 0.44 -12.26
C GLY A 69 5.71 -1.01 -12.14
N ARG A 70 5.14 -1.95 -12.92
CA ARG A 70 5.49 -3.36 -12.88
C ARG A 70 6.66 -3.66 -13.81
N ASN A 71 7.78 -4.11 -13.26
CA ASN A 71 8.93 -4.57 -14.03
C ASN A 71 8.80 -6.09 -14.29
N ILE A 72 8.60 -6.47 -15.55
CA ILE A 72 8.34 -7.87 -15.92
C ILE A 72 9.57 -8.78 -15.75
N GLU A 73 10.79 -8.23 -15.83
CA GLU A 73 12.02 -8.97 -15.61
C GLU A 73 12.13 -9.37 -14.13
N LEU A 74 11.93 -8.41 -13.22
CA LEU A 74 11.90 -8.68 -11.76
C LEU A 74 10.79 -9.66 -11.38
N VAL A 75 9.61 -9.55 -11.99
CA VAL A 75 8.50 -10.50 -11.79
C VAL A 75 8.91 -11.91 -12.19
N ASN A 76 9.57 -12.10 -13.34
CA ASN A 76 10.02 -13.40 -13.82
C ASN A 76 11.12 -13.98 -12.91
N GLU A 77 12.06 -13.18 -12.47
CA GLU A 77 13.10 -13.57 -11.51
C GLU A 77 12.51 -14.01 -10.16
N ALA A 78 11.57 -13.23 -9.62
CA ALA A 78 10.90 -13.55 -8.38
C ALA A 78 10.07 -14.83 -8.47
N ARG A 79 9.37 -15.05 -9.59
CA ARG A 79 8.63 -16.28 -9.84
C ARG A 79 9.55 -17.49 -9.91
N ALA A 80 10.70 -17.37 -10.58
CA ALA A 80 11.70 -18.43 -10.64
C ALA A 80 12.30 -18.74 -9.27
N ARG A 81 12.56 -17.69 -8.46
CA ARG A 81 13.01 -17.82 -7.07
C ARG A 81 11.96 -18.55 -6.22
N ALA A 82 10.69 -18.14 -6.29
CA ALA A 82 9.60 -18.77 -5.55
C ALA A 82 9.48 -20.27 -5.89
N ALA A 83 9.59 -20.65 -7.16
CA ALA A 83 9.61 -22.05 -7.58
C ALA A 83 10.80 -22.81 -6.98
N ALA A 84 11.99 -22.22 -6.98
CA ALA A 84 13.19 -22.82 -6.38
C ALA A 84 13.09 -22.99 -4.86
N HIS A 85 12.31 -22.14 -4.19
CA HIS A 85 12.04 -22.20 -2.74
C HIS A 85 10.83 -23.08 -2.40
N GLY A 86 10.27 -23.80 -3.37
CA GLY A 86 9.24 -24.83 -3.14
C GLY A 86 7.80 -24.33 -3.26
N VAL A 87 7.56 -23.11 -3.77
CA VAL A 87 6.20 -22.70 -4.15
C VAL A 87 5.73 -23.57 -5.32
N PRO A 88 4.56 -24.24 -5.23
CA PRO A 88 4.10 -25.16 -6.25
C PRO A 88 3.89 -24.47 -7.60
N GLU A 89 4.36 -25.10 -8.68
CA GLU A 89 4.19 -24.56 -10.04
C GLU A 89 2.69 -24.42 -10.42
N THR A 90 1.83 -25.29 -9.89
CA THR A 90 0.38 -25.18 -10.06
C THR A 90 -0.19 -23.89 -9.46
N PHE A 91 0.34 -23.46 -8.32
CA PHE A 91 0.00 -22.17 -7.71
C PHE A 91 0.52 -21.01 -8.55
N LEU A 92 1.81 -21.04 -8.91
CA LEU A 92 2.44 -19.99 -9.74
C LEU A 92 1.76 -19.81 -11.09
N LYS A 93 1.22 -20.89 -11.68
CA LYS A 93 0.39 -20.80 -12.89
C LYS A 93 -0.95 -20.14 -12.63
N LYS A 94 -1.60 -20.48 -11.50
CA LYS A 94 -2.91 -19.93 -11.13
C LYS A 94 -2.83 -18.41 -10.82
N THR A 95 -1.70 -17.91 -10.31
CA THR A 95 -1.52 -16.47 -10.09
C THR A 95 -1.41 -15.67 -11.39
N GLU A 96 -1.08 -16.31 -12.53
CA GLU A 96 -0.84 -15.65 -13.83
C GLU A 96 0.23 -14.52 -13.75
N GLY A 97 1.15 -14.64 -12.78
CA GLY A 97 2.19 -13.64 -12.52
C GLY A 97 1.70 -12.44 -11.71
N LEU A 98 0.53 -12.50 -11.09
CA LEU A 98 -0.03 -11.48 -10.22
C LEU A 98 0.10 -11.92 -8.77
N THR A 99 0.42 -10.99 -7.88
CA THR A 99 0.64 -11.22 -6.45
C THR A 99 -0.47 -10.64 -5.59
N GLY A 100 -0.50 -10.99 -4.31
CA GLY A 100 -1.58 -10.65 -3.41
C GLY A 100 -2.77 -11.62 -3.47
N CYS A 101 -3.66 -11.52 -2.50
CA CYS A 101 -4.86 -12.35 -2.41
C CYS A 101 -5.96 -11.69 -1.58
N VAL A 102 -7.18 -12.22 -1.71
CA VAL A 102 -8.31 -11.91 -0.83
C VAL A 102 -8.83 -13.20 -0.23
N GLY A 103 -8.87 -13.27 1.09
CA GLY A 103 -9.57 -14.32 1.82
C GLY A 103 -11.00 -13.89 2.12
N GLU A 104 -11.98 -14.70 1.72
CA GLU A 104 -13.40 -14.47 2.01
C GLU A 104 -13.93 -15.57 2.92
N ILE A 105 -14.71 -15.17 3.94
CA ILE A 105 -15.47 -16.10 4.79
C ILE A 105 -16.87 -15.55 5.00
N SER A 106 -17.87 -16.41 4.79
CA SER A 106 -19.29 -16.09 5.01
C SER A 106 -19.82 -16.89 6.19
N PHE A 107 -20.72 -16.29 6.97
CA PHE A 107 -21.33 -16.91 8.13
C PHE A 107 -22.78 -17.34 7.83
N GLU A 108 -23.35 -18.22 8.67
CA GLU A 108 -24.69 -18.73 8.45
C GLU A 108 -25.78 -17.66 8.54
N LYS A 109 -25.59 -16.66 9.40
CA LYS A 109 -26.53 -15.55 9.55
C LYS A 109 -26.18 -14.41 8.61
N GLU A 110 -27.20 -13.84 7.98
CA GLU A 110 -27.08 -12.62 7.20
C GLU A 110 -26.55 -11.45 8.06
N GLY A 111 -25.81 -10.56 7.45
CA GLY A 111 -25.22 -9.40 8.12
C GLY A 111 -24.38 -8.58 7.15
N PRO A 112 -23.62 -7.61 7.64
CA PRO A 112 -22.82 -6.73 6.80
C PRO A 112 -21.64 -7.43 6.13
N VAL A 113 -21.15 -6.84 5.05
CA VAL A 113 -19.88 -7.18 4.40
C VAL A 113 -18.80 -6.28 4.95
N LEU A 114 -17.90 -6.85 5.74
CA LEU A 114 -16.77 -6.15 6.36
C LEU A 114 -15.48 -6.46 5.60
N VAL A 115 -14.74 -5.44 5.20
CA VAL A 115 -13.49 -5.58 4.45
C VAL A 115 -12.34 -5.01 5.26
N PHE A 116 -11.27 -5.78 5.39
CA PHE A 116 -9.98 -5.36 5.92
C PHE A 116 -8.91 -5.37 4.85
N ARG A 117 -7.94 -4.45 4.95
CA ARG A 117 -6.78 -4.40 4.06
C ARG A 117 -5.48 -4.40 4.85
N PHE A 118 -4.56 -5.24 4.42
CA PHE A 118 -3.17 -5.31 4.86
C PHE A 118 -2.25 -5.37 3.64
N ASP A 119 -1.29 -4.49 3.56
CA ASP A 119 -0.25 -4.53 2.53
C ASP A 119 0.81 -5.57 2.86
N ILE A 120 1.55 -6.01 1.83
CA ILE A 120 2.48 -7.14 1.98
C ILE A 120 3.85 -6.95 1.30
N ASP A 121 4.06 -5.85 0.60
CA ASP A 121 5.30 -5.61 -0.11
C ASP A 121 6.38 -4.96 0.77
N ALA A 122 7.61 -5.07 0.31
CA ALA A 122 8.81 -4.54 0.95
C ALA A 122 9.49 -3.50 0.05
N LEU A 123 10.53 -2.87 0.58
CA LEU A 123 11.31 -1.82 -0.06
C LEU A 123 12.69 -2.30 -0.50
N PRO A 124 13.25 -1.71 -1.58
CA PRO A 124 14.65 -1.92 -1.98
C PRO A 124 15.61 -1.15 -1.06
N VAL A 125 15.64 -1.53 0.21
CA VAL A 125 16.49 -0.96 1.27
C VAL A 125 17.41 -2.03 1.81
N GLN A 126 18.70 -1.73 1.91
CA GLN A 126 19.65 -2.61 2.56
C GLN A 126 19.52 -2.49 4.06
N GLU A 127 19.03 -3.54 4.70
CA GLU A 127 18.91 -3.60 6.15
C GLU A 127 20.27 -3.59 6.84
N THR A 128 20.40 -2.82 7.92
CA THR A 128 21.63 -2.72 8.71
C THR A 128 22.03 -4.07 9.35
N ASP A 129 23.32 -4.28 9.50
CA ASP A 129 23.89 -5.42 10.24
C ASP A 129 24.36 -5.02 11.64
N SER A 130 23.95 -3.86 12.14
CA SER A 130 24.28 -3.37 13.46
C SER A 130 23.79 -4.33 14.56
N GLU A 131 24.62 -4.59 15.56
CA GLU A 131 24.24 -5.39 16.73
C GLU A 131 23.14 -4.72 17.59
N SER A 132 22.95 -3.41 17.47
CA SER A 132 21.88 -2.69 18.15
C SER A 132 20.52 -2.87 17.47
N HIS A 133 20.49 -3.33 16.21
CA HIS A 133 19.28 -3.59 15.46
C HIS A 133 18.65 -4.91 15.89
N THR A 134 17.40 -4.87 16.38
CA THR A 134 16.72 -6.05 16.95
C THR A 134 16.61 -7.21 15.97
N PRO A 135 16.18 -7.02 14.69
CA PRO A 135 16.14 -8.11 13.72
C PRO A 135 17.48 -8.82 13.54
N ASN A 136 18.58 -8.07 13.52
CA ASN A 136 19.92 -8.66 13.41
C ASN A 136 20.31 -9.40 14.70
N ARG A 137 20.14 -8.77 15.87
CA ARG A 137 20.48 -9.33 17.18
C ARG A 137 19.69 -10.62 17.48
N GLU A 138 18.40 -10.67 17.12
CA GLU A 138 17.51 -11.80 17.40
C GLU A 138 17.38 -12.79 16.24
N GLY A 139 18.15 -12.60 15.17
CA GLY A 139 18.32 -13.56 14.09
C GLY A 139 17.17 -13.65 13.09
N PHE A 140 16.35 -12.58 12.98
CA PHE A 140 15.28 -12.51 11.99
C PHE A 140 15.47 -11.41 10.93
N ARG A 141 16.66 -10.82 10.82
CA ARG A 141 17.04 -9.89 9.76
C ARG A 141 16.75 -10.46 8.37
N SER A 142 16.46 -9.58 7.41
CA SER A 142 16.27 -9.95 6.01
C SER A 142 17.38 -10.88 5.49
N LYS A 143 16.97 -11.96 4.84
CA LYS A 143 17.84 -12.89 4.11
C LYS A 143 17.97 -12.53 2.62
N ARG A 144 17.40 -11.40 2.21
CA ARG A 144 17.46 -10.86 0.85
C ARG A 144 18.26 -9.58 0.86
N GLU A 145 19.43 -9.63 0.29
CA GLU A 145 20.30 -8.47 0.22
C GLU A 145 19.63 -7.35 -0.59
N GLY A 146 19.72 -6.12 -0.08
CA GLY A 146 19.13 -4.95 -0.70
C GLY A 146 17.59 -4.84 -0.59
N ILE A 147 16.93 -5.74 0.16
CA ILE A 147 15.46 -5.70 0.34
C ILE A 147 15.13 -5.85 1.83
N MET A 148 14.22 -5.02 2.33
CA MET A 148 13.81 -5.00 3.72
C MET A 148 12.36 -4.55 3.86
N HIS A 149 11.63 -5.08 4.86
CA HIS A 149 10.39 -4.47 5.33
C HIS A 149 10.70 -3.22 6.17
N ALA A 150 10.94 -2.10 5.49
CA ALA A 150 11.29 -0.83 6.12
C ALA A 150 10.09 0.12 6.30
N CYS A 151 8.85 -0.40 6.14
CA CYS A 151 7.61 0.34 6.35
C CYS A 151 6.62 -0.35 7.31
N GLY A 152 6.93 -1.57 7.77
CA GLY A 152 6.08 -2.29 8.72
C GLY A 152 5.00 -3.18 8.09
N HIS A 153 5.06 -3.44 6.77
CA HIS A 153 4.08 -4.29 6.09
C HIS A 153 4.15 -5.77 6.53
N ASP A 154 5.28 -6.22 7.04
CA ASP A 154 5.42 -7.51 7.74
C ASP A 154 4.55 -7.56 9.00
N CYS A 155 4.45 -6.45 9.75
CA CYS A 155 3.56 -6.30 10.88
C CYS A 155 2.09 -6.31 10.44
N HIS A 156 1.74 -5.55 9.40
CA HIS A 156 0.39 -5.49 8.87
C HIS A 156 -0.09 -6.87 8.40
N ALA A 157 0.70 -7.56 7.59
CA ALA A 157 0.38 -8.91 7.12
C ALA A 157 0.25 -9.92 8.27
N SER A 158 1.10 -9.83 9.30
CA SER A 158 1.03 -10.67 10.50
C SER A 158 -0.25 -10.43 11.30
N ILE A 159 -0.62 -9.15 11.51
CA ILE A 159 -1.88 -8.77 12.15
C ILE A 159 -3.05 -9.36 11.34
N GLY A 160 -3.07 -9.15 10.02
CA GLY A 160 -4.12 -9.65 9.13
C GLY A 160 -4.30 -11.16 9.19
N LEU A 161 -3.21 -11.92 9.16
CA LEU A 161 -3.23 -13.38 9.30
C LEU A 161 -3.74 -13.84 10.67
N THR A 162 -3.35 -13.15 11.73
CA THR A 162 -3.78 -13.53 13.09
C THR A 162 -5.25 -13.20 13.32
N VAL A 163 -5.72 -12.06 12.79
CA VAL A 163 -7.15 -11.71 12.74
C VAL A 163 -7.95 -12.74 11.94
N ALA A 164 -7.44 -13.17 10.77
CA ALA A 164 -8.09 -14.21 9.98
C ALA A 164 -8.26 -15.52 10.75
N ARG A 165 -7.24 -15.95 11.48
CA ARG A 165 -7.34 -17.13 12.34
C ARG A 165 -8.37 -16.94 13.44
N TRP A 166 -8.37 -15.79 14.12
CA TRP A 166 -9.34 -15.51 15.18
C TRP A 166 -10.77 -15.56 14.64
N ILE A 167 -11.04 -14.96 13.48
CA ILE A 167 -12.36 -14.99 12.83
C ILE A 167 -12.80 -16.45 12.55
N ALA A 168 -11.91 -17.27 12.01
CA ALA A 168 -12.21 -18.67 11.70
C ALA A 168 -12.53 -19.50 12.98
N GLU A 169 -11.84 -19.24 14.09
CA GLU A 169 -12.05 -19.90 15.38
C GLU A 169 -13.36 -19.44 16.06
N HIS A 170 -13.91 -18.25 15.71
CA HIS A 170 -15.10 -17.65 16.32
C HIS A 170 -16.29 -17.53 15.35
N LYS A 171 -16.26 -18.22 14.21
CA LYS A 171 -17.24 -18.09 13.12
C LYS A 171 -18.70 -18.30 13.55
N GLU A 172 -18.94 -19.14 14.57
CA GLU A 172 -20.28 -19.42 15.10
C GLU A 172 -20.90 -18.22 15.85
N GLU A 173 -20.10 -17.22 16.20
CA GLU A 173 -20.50 -16.01 16.94
C GLU A 173 -20.74 -14.82 16.02
N LEU A 174 -20.44 -15.00 14.72
CA LEU A 174 -20.39 -13.93 13.73
C LEU A 174 -21.54 -14.02 12.71
N CYS A 175 -21.85 -12.91 12.06
CA CYS A 175 -22.83 -12.80 11.00
C CYS A 175 -22.28 -12.00 9.81
N GLY A 176 -22.91 -12.15 8.63
CA GLY A 176 -22.53 -11.46 7.42
C GLY A 176 -21.36 -12.14 6.70
N LYS A 177 -20.45 -11.33 6.22
CA LYS A 177 -19.29 -11.76 5.43
C LYS A 177 -18.06 -10.91 5.78
N ILE A 178 -16.90 -11.53 5.83
CA ILE A 178 -15.64 -10.81 6.01
C ILE A 178 -14.70 -11.12 4.84
N LYS A 179 -14.13 -10.07 4.25
CA LYS A 179 -13.07 -10.14 3.24
C LYS A 179 -11.80 -9.54 3.81
N ILE A 180 -10.68 -10.23 3.64
CA ILE A 180 -9.36 -9.76 4.07
C ILE A 180 -8.47 -9.66 2.85
N ILE A 181 -8.10 -8.44 2.49
CA ILE A 181 -7.21 -8.14 1.38
C ILE A 181 -5.77 -8.16 1.90
N PHE A 182 -4.93 -8.99 1.29
CA PHE A 182 -3.48 -8.91 1.39
C PHE A 182 -2.97 -8.29 0.11
N GLN A 183 -2.79 -6.96 0.17
CA GLN A 183 -2.56 -6.12 -1.00
C GLN A 183 -1.09 -6.08 -1.40
N PRO A 184 -0.73 -6.37 -2.66
CA PRO A 184 0.62 -6.19 -3.17
C PRO A 184 0.89 -4.72 -3.53
N ALA A 185 2.17 -4.37 -3.66
CA ALA A 185 2.66 -3.15 -4.29
C ALA A 185 2.01 -1.85 -3.74
N GLU A 186 1.91 -1.71 -2.41
CA GLU A 186 1.54 -0.43 -1.79
C GLU A 186 2.60 0.62 -2.11
N GLU A 187 3.87 0.25 -1.97
CA GLU A 187 5.00 1.15 -2.18
C GLU A 187 5.02 1.72 -3.60
N GLY A 188 4.97 3.04 -3.64
CA GLY A 188 4.79 3.75 -4.89
C GLY A 188 3.33 3.93 -5.33
N SER A 189 2.34 3.54 -4.51
CA SER A 189 0.90 3.75 -4.73
C SER A 189 0.37 3.04 -5.98
N ARG A 190 0.63 1.74 -6.08
CA ARG A 190 0.41 0.96 -7.32
C ARG A 190 -0.63 -0.14 -7.18
N GLY A 191 -0.74 -0.78 -6.01
CA GLY A 191 -1.52 -2.00 -5.78
C GLY A 191 -3.01 -1.76 -5.61
N ALA A 192 -3.41 -0.84 -4.75
CA ALA A 192 -4.81 -0.64 -4.35
C ALA A 192 -5.76 -0.38 -5.54
N ARG A 193 -5.33 0.39 -6.53
CA ARG A 193 -6.15 0.67 -7.72
C ARG A 193 -6.51 -0.60 -8.51
N THR A 194 -5.62 -1.60 -8.53
CA THR A 194 -5.86 -2.85 -9.24
C THR A 194 -6.90 -3.71 -8.53
N VAL A 195 -6.87 -3.71 -7.19
CA VAL A 195 -7.85 -4.39 -6.34
C VAL A 195 -9.20 -3.68 -6.42
N ALA A 196 -9.25 -2.34 -6.35
CA ALA A 196 -10.48 -1.59 -6.53
C ALA A 196 -11.14 -1.87 -7.90
N ALA A 197 -10.33 -1.86 -8.98
CA ALA A 197 -10.80 -2.07 -10.34
C ALA A 197 -11.24 -3.53 -10.63
N SER A 198 -10.82 -4.51 -9.84
CA SER A 198 -11.27 -5.90 -9.98
C SER A 198 -12.75 -6.10 -9.61
N GLY A 199 -13.31 -5.18 -8.79
CA GLY A 199 -14.68 -5.26 -8.29
C GLY A 199 -14.87 -6.22 -7.11
N ILE A 200 -13.82 -6.86 -6.60
CA ILE A 200 -13.92 -7.88 -5.52
C ILE A 200 -14.48 -7.32 -4.20
N ILE A 201 -14.43 -5.99 -4.02
CA ILE A 201 -14.95 -5.29 -2.84
C ILE A 201 -16.17 -4.39 -3.12
N ASP A 202 -16.82 -4.56 -4.28
CA ASP A 202 -17.97 -3.72 -4.68
C ASP A 202 -19.19 -3.86 -3.75
N ASP A 203 -19.28 -4.96 -3.03
CA ASP A 203 -20.34 -5.29 -2.06
C ASP A 203 -20.00 -4.87 -0.62
N ALA A 204 -18.91 -4.14 -0.37
CA ALA A 204 -18.49 -3.79 0.98
C ALA A 204 -19.42 -2.77 1.64
N ASP A 205 -19.93 -3.11 2.83
CA ASP A 205 -20.64 -2.17 3.71
C ASP A 205 -19.68 -1.37 4.57
N PHE A 206 -18.56 -2.00 4.99
CA PHE A 206 -17.52 -1.38 5.82
C PHE A 206 -16.13 -1.75 5.31
N PHE A 207 -15.24 -0.77 5.33
CA PHE A 207 -13.83 -0.94 5.02
C PHE A 207 -12.96 -0.33 6.12
N PHE A 208 -11.98 -1.10 6.62
CA PHE A 208 -10.96 -0.59 7.53
C PHE A 208 -9.57 -1.01 7.10
N ALA A 209 -8.64 -0.05 7.18
CA ALA A 209 -7.22 -0.28 7.01
C ALA A 209 -6.45 0.52 8.06
N SER A 210 -5.20 0.15 8.32
CA SER A 210 -4.35 0.87 9.27
C SER A 210 -2.89 0.85 8.84
N HIS A 211 -2.12 1.76 9.44
CA HIS A 211 -0.66 1.72 9.39
C HIS A 211 -0.10 1.66 10.82
N ILE A 212 1.03 0.96 10.99
CA ILE A 212 1.75 0.89 12.25
C ILE A 212 2.82 1.98 12.34
N GLY A 213 3.03 2.55 13.53
CA GLY A 213 4.04 3.59 13.79
C GLY A 213 3.57 4.96 13.33
N MET A 214 4.08 5.45 12.20
CA MET A 214 3.82 6.78 11.65
C MET A 214 3.99 7.89 12.71
N GLN A 215 3.00 8.71 13.00
CA GLN A 215 3.05 9.84 13.92
C GLN A 215 2.67 9.47 15.37
N ALA A 216 2.47 8.17 15.68
CA ALA A 216 2.03 7.69 16.98
C ALA A 216 3.04 6.75 17.63
N LYS A 217 3.22 6.86 18.95
CA LYS A 217 4.07 5.99 19.77
C LYS A 217 3.28 4.81 20.33
N PHE A 218 3.97 3.81 20.85
CA PHE A 218 3.33 2.70 21.53
C PHE A 218 2.37 3.18 22.63
N GLY A 219 1.16 2.61 22.65
CA GLY A 219 0.09 3.03 23.53
C GLY A 219 -0.74 4.22 23.03
N GLU A 220 -0.47 4.72 21.84
CA GLU A 220 -1.23 5.77 21.18
C GLU A 220 -1.95 5.20 19.95
N VAL A 221 -3.14 5.72 19.63
CA VAL A 221 -3.90 5.39 18.41
C VAL A 221 -4.44 6.69 17.82
N ILE A 222 -4.33 6.86 16.50
CA ILE A 222 -4.97 7.96 15.78
C ILE A 222 -6.17 7.38 15.03
N ILE A 223 -7.40 7.78 15.37
CA ILE A 223 -8.63 7.19 14.81
C ILE A 223 -9.18 7.93 13.60
N ASP A 224 -8.77 9.16 13.36
CA ASP A 224 -9.15 9.95 12.19
C ASP A 224 -7.94 10.75 11.67
N PRO A 225 -6.91 10.05 11.11
CA PRO A 225 -5.79 10.75 10.48
C PRO A 225 -6.27 11.53 9.26
N TYR A 226 -5.66 12.70 9.03
CA TYR A 226 -5.92 13.56 7.88
C TYR A 226 -4.60 13.94 7.18
N GLY A 227 -4.67 14.72 6.11
CA GLY A 227 -3.47 15.20 5.41
C GLY A 227 -2.87 14.15 4.47
N PHE A 228 -3.68 13.17 4.05
CA PHE A 228 -3.28 12.27 2.95
C PHE A 228 -3.14 13.09 1.68
N LEU A 229 -1.92 13.14 1.15
CA LEU A 229 -1.65 13.90 -0.05
C LEU A 229 -2.00 13.09 -1.29
N CYS A 230 -2.82 13.66 -2.15
CA CYS A 230 -2.99 13.16 -3.50
C CYS A 230 -1.69 13.31 -4.27
N GLY A 231 -1.39 12.36 -5.12
CA GLY A 231 -0.19 12.41 -5.94
C GLY A 231 -0.35 11.72 -7.27
N SER A 232 0.35 12.22 -8.27
CA SER A 232 0.48 11.60 -9.59
C SER A 232 1.94 11.56 -9.99
N LYS A 233 2.39 10.41 -10.48
CA LYS A 233 3.78 10.16 -10.87
C LYS A 233 3.84 9.88 -12.38
N PHE A 234 4.73 10.53 -13.09
CA PHE A 234 4.87 10.37 -14.53
C PHE A 234 6.32 10.13 -14.93
N ASP A 235 6.54 9.12 -15.78
CA ASP A 235 7.76 8.97 -16.56
C ASP A 235 7.51 9.56 -17.95
N VAL A 236 8.28 10.56 -18.32
CA VAL A 236 8.07 11.31 -19.57
C VAL A 236 9.28 11.18 -20.45
N THR A 237 9.11 10.63 -21.65
CA THR A 237 10.16 10.50 -22.64
C THR A 237 9.87 11.39 -23.85
N PHE A 238 10.83 12.28 -24.14
CA PHE A 238 10.86 13.05 -25.39
C PHE A 238 11.72 12.30 -26.40
N ILE A 239 11.16 12.06 -27.60
CA ILE A 239 11.79 11.29 -28.68
C ILE A 239 12.10 12.19 -29.85
N GLY A 240 13.35 12.54 -29.99
CA GLY A 240 13.86 13.42 -31.04
C GLY A 240 14.47 12.65 -32.21
N ARG A 241 15.40 13.32 -32.89
CA ARG A 241 16.20 12.74 -33.96
C ARG A 241 17.62 13.25 -33.87
N SER A 242 18.58 12.32 -33.80
CA SER A 242 20.00 12.66 -33.78
C SER A 242 20.47 13.23 -35.13
N ALA A 243 21.42 14.14 -35.10
CA ALA A 243 22.14 14.64 -36.25
C ALA A 243 23.53 15.14 -35.83
N HIS A 244 24.45 15.14 -36.79
CA HIS A 244 25.78 15.67 -36.54
C HIS A 244 25.73 17.21 -36.49
N LEU A 245 26.17 17.78 -35.36
CA LEU A 245 26.04 19.22 -35.09
C LEU A 245 26.70 20.10 -36.21
N GLY A 246 27.87 19.69 -36.73
CA GLY A 246 28.60 20.46 -37.72
C GLY A 246 28.17 20.22 -39.17
N ALA A 247 27.59 19.04 -39.49
CA ALA A 247 27.24 18.70 -40.89
C ALA A 247 25.78 19.00 -41.22
N ASP A 248 24.85 18.49 -40.41
CA ASP A 248 23.43 18.52 -40.72
C ASP A 248 22.54 18.94 -39.52
N PRO A 249 22.85 20.04 -38.81
CA PRO A 249 22.15 20.40 -37.56
C PRO A 249 20.64 20.59 -37.77
N HIS A 250 20.20 21.06 -38.92
CA HIS A 250 18.80 21.28 -39.27
C HIS A 250 17.97 19.98 -39.41
N LYS A 251 18.65 18.86 -39.62
CA LYS A 251 17.97 17.55 -39.67
C LYS A 251 17.65 16.94 -38.28
N GLY A 252 18.30 17.47 -37.23
CA GLY A 252 18.08 17.05 -35.83
C GLY A 252 16.75 17.52 -35.27
N ARG A 253 16.30 16.81 -34.22
CA ARG A 253 15.21 17.25 -33.33
C ARG A 253 15.69 17.04 -31.92
N ASN A 254 15.86 18.10 -31.16
CA ASN A 254 16.55 18.08 -29.88
C ASN A 254 15.61 17.72 -28.72
N ALA A 255 15.61 16.46 -28.30
CA ALA A 255 14.81 15.97 -27.19
C ALA A 255 15.22 16.58 -25.84
N MET A 256 16.53 16.83 -25.63
CA MET A 256 17.02 17.47 -24.40
C MET A 256 16.47 18.88 -24.23
N ALA A 257 16.42 19.68 -25.30
CA ALA A 257 15.87 21.02 -25.25
C ALA A 257 14.37 21.01 -24.90
N ALA A 258 13.60 20.04 -25.44
CA ALA A 258 12.20 19.85 -25.09
C ALA A 258 12.03 19.51 -23.61
N ALA A 259 12.81 18.57 -23.09
CA ALA A 259 12.76 18.15 -21.68
C ALA A 259 13.19 19.28 -20.72
N CYS A 260 14.23 20.05 -21.06
CA CYS A 260 14.62 21.23 -20.27
C CYS A 260 13.50 22.27 -20.20
N SER A 261 12.88 22.57 -21.36
CA SER A 261 11.75 23.49 -21.43
C SER A 261 10.56 23.00 -20.59
N ALA A 262 10.22 21.71 -20.68
CA ALA A 262 9.16 21.10 -19.89
C ALA A 262 9.45 21.19 -18.38
N THR A 263 10.68 20.86 -17.95
CA THR A 263 11.11 20.96 -16.55
C THR A 263 10.91 22.36 -15.98
N LEU A 264 11.35 23.40 -16.71
CA LEU A 264 11.19 24.78 -16.25
C LEU A 264 9.73 25.21 -16.18
N GLN A 265 8.89 24.81 -17.14
CA GLN A 265 7.47 25.13 -17.15
C GLN A 265 6.71 24.38 -16.04
N LEU A 266 7.04 23.10 -15.78
CA LEU A 266 6.47 22.31 -14.66
C LEU A 266 6.70 23.01 -13.31
N LEU A 267 7.94 23.46 -13.05
CA LEU A 267 8.28 24.18 -11.82
C LEU A 267 7.56 25.54 -11.73
N GLY A 268 7.12 26.10 -12.87
CA GLY A 268 6.39 27.35 -13.01
C GLY A 268 4.86 27.21 -12.99
N ILE A 269 4.29 25.99 -12.88
CA ILE A 269 2.83 25.81 -12.78
C ILE A 269 2.28 26.68 -11.65
N ALA A 270 1.20 27.42 -11.92
CA ALA A 270 0.53 28.25 -10.94
C ALA A 270 0.01 27.38 -9.77
N ARG A 271 0.26 27.83 -8.55
CA ARG A 271 -0.22 27.13 -7.36
C ARG A 271 -1.71 27.33 -7.20
N HIS A 272 -2.44 26.28 -6.78
CA HIS A 272 -3.87 26.38 -6.53
C HIS A 272 -4.18 27.24 -5.31
N GLY A 273 -5.24 28.05 -5.37
CA GLY A 273 -5.61 28.97 -4.28
C GLY A 273 -6.31 28.28 -3.11
N ASP A 274 -6.93 27.12 -3.36
CA ASP A 274 -7.78 26.44 -2.37
C ASP A 274 -7.03 25.35 -1.59
N GLY A 275 -5.72 25.15 -1.84
CA GLY A 275 -4.94 24.16 -1.08
C GLY A 275 -3.51 23.98 -1.56
N MET A 276 -2.82 23.11 -0.86
CA MET A 276 -1.40 22.84 -1.06
C MET A 276 -1.15 22.12 -2.39
N THR A 277 -0.09 22.53 -3.08
CA THR A 277 0.41 21.90 -4.32
C THR A 277 1.91 21.69 -4.27
N ARG A 278 2.40 20.62 -4.86
CA ARG A 278 3.83 20.36 -5.08
C ARG A 278 4.05 19.82 -6.49
N VAL A 279 5.20 20.10 -7.06
CA VAL A 279 5.70 19.50 -8.29
C VAL A 279 7.22 19.40 -8.19
N ASN A 280 7.73 18.24 -8.58
CA ASN A 280 9.17 17.99 -8.61
C ASN A 280 9.52 17.19 -9.87
N VAL A 281 10.70 17.49 -10.44
CA VAL A 281 11.36 16.65 -11.45
C VAL A 281 12.53 16.00 -10.74
N GLY A 282 12.39 14.73 -10.40
CA GLY A 282 13.34 13.98 -9.56
C GLY A 282 14.55 13.49 -10.31
N THR A 283 14.36 13.05 -11.58
CA THR A 283 15.46 12.62 -12.45
C THR A 283 15.38 13.29 -13.81
N PHE A 284 16.55 13.39 -14.46
CA PHE A 284 16.69 13.94 -15.80
C PHE A 284 17.85 13.25 -16.52
N HIS A 285 17.55 12.51 -17.58
CA HIS A 285 18.55 11.81 -18.39
C HIS A 285 18.46 12.20 -19.85
N ALA A 286 19.55 12.70 -20.45
CA ALA A 286 19.53 13.10 -21.86
C ALA A 286 20.93 13.11 -22.50
N GLY A 287 20.96 12.77 -23.80
CA GLY A 287 22.13 12.91 -24.67
C GLY A 287 23.13 11.77 -24.54
N ARG A 288 24.05 11.70 -25.49
CA ARG A 288 25.12 10.67 -25.56
C ARG A 288 26.51 11.24 -25.81
N ALA A 289 26.61 12.31 -26.60
CA ALA A 289 27.89 12.93 -27.00
C ALA A 289 27.72 14.42 -27.28
N ARG A 290 28.77 15.17 -27.06
CA ARG A 290 28.77 16.65 -27.21
C ARG A 290 28.52 17.16 -28.64
N ASN A 291 28.80 16.35 -29.65
CA ASN A 291 28.71 16.69 -31.08
C ASN A 291 27.51 16.06 -31.80
N ALA A 292 26.62 15.41 -31.07
CA ALA A 292 25.38 14.82 -31.58
C ALA A 292 24.17 15.54 -30.96
N ILE A 293 23.17 15.86 -31.78
CA ILE A 293 21.88 16.39 -31.28
C ILE A 293 21.19 15.28 -30.50
N PRO A 294 20.79 15.51 -29.24
CA PRO A 294 20.13 14.51 -28.42
C PRO A 294 18.80 14.02 -29.00
N ASP A 295 18.70 12.73 -29.21
CA ASP A 295 17.51 12.06 -29.77
C ASP A 295 16.58 11.46 -28.72
N ARG A 296 16.98 11.46 -27.45
CA ARG A 296 16.15 10.98 -26.33
C ARG A 296 16.45 11.78 -25.07
N ALA A 297 15.38 12.11 -24.36
CA ALA A 297 15.46 12.65 -23.01
C ALA A 297 14.30 12.08 -22.17
N THR A 298 14.60 11.68 -20.94
CA THR A 298 13.62 11.15 -20.00
C THR A 298 13.66 11.96 -18.71
N ILE A 299 12.48 12.29 -18.17
CA ILE A 299 12.32 12.93 -16.86
C ILE A 299 11.30 12.15 -16.06
N GLU A 300 11.51 12.06 -14.73
CA GLU A 300 10.56 11.51 -13.77
C GLU A 300 9.98 12.64 -12.94
N VAL A 301 8.64 12.69 -12.87
CA VAL A 301 7.89 13.81 -12.30
C VAL A 301 6.98 13.30 -11.18
N ASP A 302 7.01 13.96 -10.02
CA ASP A 302 6.08 13.77 -8.90
C ASP A 302 5.26 15.06 -8.72
N ILE A 303 3.93 14.91 -8.77
CA ILE A 303 2.95 15.99 -8.59
C ILE A 303 2.11 15.67 -7.38
N ARG A 304 1.81 16.68 -6.54
CA ARG A 304 0.96 16.49 -5.37
C ARG A 304 -0.02 17.63 -5.21
N GLY A 305 -1.23 17.28 -4.79
CA GLY A 305 -2.31 18.19 -4.41
C GLY A 305 -2.89 17.80 -3.05
N GLU A 306 -3.44 18.77 -2.32
CA GLU A 306 -4.11 18.51 -1.04
C GLU A 306 -5.37 17.65 -1.20
N THR A 307 -6.07 17.82 -2.31
CA THR A 307 -7.25 17.04 -2.69
C THR A 307 -7.11 16.50 -4.12
N MET A 308 -7.93 15.51 -4.49
CA MET A 308 -7.95 14.99 -5.87
C MET A 308 -8.21 16.10 -6.89
N ALA A 309 -9.15 17.00 -6.63
CA ALA A 309 -9.46 18.10 -7.56
C ALA A 309 -8.24 19.01 -7.80
N ILE A 310 -7.46 19.29 -6.76
CA ILE A 310 -6.21 20.07 -6.86
C ILE A 310 -5.13 19.27 -7.57
N ASN A 311 -5.02 17.97 -7.30
CA ASN A 311 -4.05 17.10 -7.96
C ASN A 311 -4.38 16.94 -9.45
N ASP A 312 -5.65 16.80 -9.81
CA ASP A 312 -6.12 16.71 -11.20
C ASP A 312 -5.80 17.99 -11.98
N TYR A 313 -6.04 19.17 -11.37
CA TYR A 313 -5.60 20.45 -11.93
C TYR A 313 -4.11 20.46 -12.24
N MET A 314 -3.26 20.14 -11.27
CA MET A 314 -1.82 20.13 -11.44
C MET A 314 -1.35 19.11 -12.48
N SER A 315 -1.99 17.95 -12.52
CA SER A 315 -1.68 16.87 -13.46
C SER A 315 -2.08 17.24 -14.90
N GLN A 316 -3.21 17.92 -15.09
CA GLN A 316 -3.64 18.40 -16.39
C GLN A 316 -2.68 19.46 -16.94
N GLU A 317 -2.33 20.46 -16.10
CA GLU A 317 -1.32 21.48 -16.47
C GLU A 317 0.02 20.85 -16.89
N ALA A 318 0.45 19.80 -16.16
CA ALA A 318 1.67 19.08 -16.51
C ALA A 318 1.57 18.35 -17.86
N GLN A 319 0.47 17.67 -18.13
CA GLN A 319 0.25 16.99 -19.41
C GLN A 319 0.22 17.97 -20.58
N ASP A 320 -0.40 19.12 -20.42
CA ASP A 320 -0.43 20.18 -21.42
C ASP A 320 0.97 20.76 -21.68
N ILE A 321 1.79 20.91 -20.64
CA ILE A 321 3.21 21.30 -20.75
C ILE A 321 3.99 20.25 -21.53
N PHE A 322 3.86 18.95 -21.21
CA PHE A 322 4.56 17.88 -21.94
C PHE A 322 4.21 17.93 -23.43
N ALA A 323 2.92 17.99 -23.76
CA ALA A 323 2.43 18.05 -25.13
C ALA A 323 2.90 19.33 -25.86
N GLY A 324 2.80 20.49 -25.20
CA GLY A 324 3.22 21.77 -25.71
C GLY A 324 4.73 21.83 -26.02
N CYS A 325 5.57 21.31 -25.11
CA CYS A 325 7.00 21.24 -25.33
C CYS A 325 7.38 20.26 -26.45
N ALA A 326 6.77 19.09 -26.49
CA ALA A 326 7.01 18.12 -27.56
C ALA A 326 6.69 18.72 -28.95
N LYS A 327 5.56 19.41 -29.05
CA LYS A 327 5.15 20.11 -30.29
C LYS A 327 6.12 21.23 -30.66
N SER A 328 6.53 22.07 -29.70
CA SER A 328 7.40 23.23 -29.93
C SER A 328 8.77 22.83 -30.48
N TYR A 329 9.29 21.69 -30.05
CA TYR A 329 10.59 21.15 -30.49
C TYR A 329 10.46 20.11 -31.61
N SER A 330 9.25 19.80 -32.08
CA SER A 330 8.96 18.81 -33.10
C SER A 330 9.53 17.44 -32.77
N VAL A 331 9.34 16.99 -31.51
CA VAL A 331 9.75 15.67 -30.98
C VAL A 331 8.52 14.83 -30.68
N GLY A 332 8.68 13.51 -30.62
CA GLY A 332 7.68 12.57 -30.10
C GLY A 332 7.60 12.66 -28.57
N LEU A 333 6.50 12.18 -28.02
CA LEU A 333 6.22 12.16 -26.58
C LEU A 333 5.65 10.81 -26.18
N GLU A 334 6.21 10.23 -25.12
CA GLU A 334 5.63 9.12 -24.39
C GLU A 334 5.47 9.56 -22.92
N VAL A 335 4.27 9.39 -22.38
CA VAL A 335 3.98 9.64 -20.96
C VAL A 335 3.43 8.36 -20.35
N ILE A 336 4.08 7.88 -19.31
CA ILE A 336 3.66 6.69 -18.55
C ILE A 336 3.22 7.15 -17.17
N ASP A 337 1.97 6.88 -16.83
CA ASP A 337 1.45 7.03 -15.46
C ASP A 337 2.01 5.91 -14.59
N GLN A 338 2.82 6.27 -13.59
CA GLN A 338 3.48 5.35 -12.66
C GLN A 338 2.69 5.12 -11.39
N GLY A 339 1.63 5.88 -11.13
CA GLY A 339 0.74 5.73 -10.00
C GLY A 339 0.09 7.03 -9.59
N THR A 340 -1.12 6.89 -9.07
CA THR A 340 -1.90 8.00 -8.51
C THR A 340 -2.48 7.57 -7.17
N VAL A 341 -2.39 8.42 -6.17
CA VAL A 341 -3.01 8.25 -4.86
C VAL A 341 -3.96 9.41 -4.59
N CYS A 342 -5.03 9.14 -3.85
CA CYS A 342 -6.05 10.14 -3.51
C CYS A 342 -6.00 10.53 -2.03
N ASP A 343 -6.69 11.62 -1.70
CA ASP A 343 -6.99 11.98 -0.32
C ASP A 343 -7.96 10.97 0.31
N LEU A 344 -7.94 10.89 1.61
CA LEU A 344 -8.89 10.10 2.39
C LEU A 344 -9.59 10.99 3.41
N GLN A 345 -10.89 10.78 3.52
CA GLN A 345 -11.71 11.29 4.61
C GLN A 345 -12.48 10.11 5.20
N ASN A 346 -12.24 9.84 6.47
CA ASN A 346 -12.96 8.80 7.19
C ASN A 346 -14.44 9.14 7.36
N ASP A 347 -15.31 8.13 7.28
CA ASP A 347 -16.71 8.29 7.62
C ASP A 347 -16.88 8.36 9.14
N GLN A 348 -17.64 9.34 9.63
CA GLN A 348 -17.80 9.59 11.06
C GLN A 348 -18.32 8.36 11.84
N LYS A 349 -19.22 7.55 11.23
CA LYS A 349 -19.70 6.32 11.86
C LYS A 349 -18.58 5.30 12.05
N SER A 350 -17.67 5.17 11.07
CA SER A 350 -16.51 4.29 11.18
C SER A 350 -15.50 4.80 12.19
N VAL A 351 -15.32 6.12 12.31
CA VAL A 351 -14.50 6.74 13.38
C VAL A 351 -15.09 6.47 14.76
N ASP A 352 -16.42 6.51 14.91
CA ASP A 352 -17.09 6.21 16.17
C ASP A 352 -16.88 4.73 16.57
N VAL A 353 -16.90 3.80 15.60
CA VAL A 353 -16.53 2.39 15.82
C VAL A 353 -15.09 2.28 16.31
N LEU A 354 -14.14 2.94 15.63
CA LEU A 354 -12.71 2.91 16.01
C LEU A 354 -12.51 3.44 17.44
N ARG A 355 -13.17 4.55 17.78
CA ARG A 355 -13.10 5.13 19.14
C ARG A 355 -13.60 4.13 20.18
N HIS A 356 -14.75 3.52 19.95
CA HIS A 356 -15.32 2.54 20.87
C HIS A 356 -14.43 1.29 21.01
N CYS A 357 -13.82 0.82 19.92
CA CYS A 357 -12.87 -0.28 19.93
C CYS A 357 -11.60 0.06 20.71
N ALA A 358 -11.01 1.23 20.47
CA ALA A 358 -9.79 1.68 21.13
C ALA A 358 -9.96 1.81 22.64
N GLN A 359 -11.13 2.29 23.10
CA GLN A 359 -11.45 2.44 24.53
C GLN A 359 -11.51 1.11 25.30
N LYS A 360 -11.70 -0.02 24.58
CA LYS A 360 -11.75 -1.36 25.20
C LYS A 360 -10.35 -1.99 25.39
N ILE A 361 -9.29 -1.39 24.83
CA ILE A 361 -7.93 -1.93 24.84
C ILE A 361 -7.09 -1.28 25.94
N PRO A 362 -6.74 -2.01 27.01
CA PRO A 362 -6.02 -1.42 28.15
C PRO A 362 -4.61 -0.93 27.81
N ALA A 363 -4.00 -1.45 26.75
CA ALA A 363 -2.68 -1.02 26.27
C ALA A 363 -2.72 0.39 25.66
N ILE A 364 -3.88 0.83 25.13
CA ILE A 364 -4.06 2.17 24.57
C ILE A 364 -4.21 3.17 25.73
N LYS A 365 -3.30 4.14 25.81
CA LYS A 365 -3.28 5.20 26.82
C LYS A 365 -3.79 6.51 26.29
N THR A 366 -3.63 6.76 24.98
CA THR A 366 -4.03 8.00 24.33
C THR A 366 -4.71 7.70 23.00
N ILE A 367 -5.89 8.28 22.81
CA ILE A 367 -6.63 8.25 21.54
C ILE A 367 -6.56 9.67 20.97
N PHE A 368 -5.86 9.82 19.85
CA PHE A 368 -5.89 11.07 19.10
C PHE A 368 -7.07 11.03 18.12
N GLU A 369 -7.98 12.00 18.30
CA GLU A 369 -9.14 12.15 17.41
C GLU A 369 -8.69 12.50 15.99
N LYS A 370 -7.72 13.40 15.85
CA LYS A 370 -7.16 13.83 14.56
C LYS A 370 -5.67 14.08 14.67
N SER A 371 -4.94 13.65 13.64
CA SER A 371 -3.51 13.98 13.48
C SER A 371 -3.18 14.00 12.00
N ASP A 372 -2.18 14.81 11.62
CA ASP A 372 -1.66 14.83 10.25
C ASP A 372 -0.91 13.52 9.99
N PHE A 373 -1.31 12.77 8.96
CA PHE A 373 -0.66 11.53 8.54
C PHE A 373 0.74 11.79 7.97
N GLY A 374 0.89 12.93 7.29
CA GLY A 374 2.18 13.40 6.77
C GLY A 374 2.72 12.61 5.57
N GLY A 375 1.90 11.80 4.92
CA GLY A 375 2.29 10.92 3.81
C GLY A 375 1.18 10.64 2.81
N SER A 376 1.48 9.75 1.89
CA SER A 376 0.51 9.17 0.95
C SER A 376 0.32 7.70 1.28
N GLU A 377 -0.90 7.19 1.12
CA GLU A 377 -1.28 5.80 1.41
C GLU A 377 -2.31 5.35 0.37
N ASP A 378 -2.04 4.28 -0.35
CA ASP A 378 -2.91 3.85 -1.44
C ASP A 378 -4.19 3.12 -0.96
N ALA A 379 -4.27 2.70 0.32
CA ALA A 379 -5.53 2.25 0.93
C ALA A 379 -6.65 3.29 0.79
N ALA A 380 -6.30 4.59 0.66
CA ALA A 380 -7.25 5.66 0.36
C ALA A 380 -8.07 5.37 -0.91
N ILE A 381 -7.47 4.73 -1.93
CA ILE A 381 -8.16 4.36 -3.16
C ILE A 381 -9.25 3.32 -2.89
N LEU A 382 -8.95 2.31 -2.07
CA LEU A 382 -9.93 1.29 -1.68
C LEU A 382 -11.04 1.89 -0.82
N ALA A 383 -10.69 2.72 0.15
CA ALA A 383 -11.64 3.43 1.00
C ALA A 383 -12.61 4.28 0.16
N ARG A 384 -12.07 5.11 -0.75
CA ARG A 384 -12.87 5.93 -1.69
C ARG A 384 -13.73 5.08 -2.62
N HIS A 385 -13.21 3.93 -3.07
CA HIS A 385 -13.98 3.00 -3.89
C HIS A 385 -15.21 2.50 -3.13
N VAL A 386 -15.03 2.01 -1.89
CA VAL A 386 -16.14 1.55 -1.02
C VAL A 386 -17.13 2.68 -0.74
N GLN A 387 -16.66 3.89 -0.40
CA GLN A 387 -17.51 5.06 -0.21
C GLN A 387 -18.32 5.40 -1.47
N SER A 388 -17.72 5.29 -2.65
CA SER A 388 -18.40 5.55 -3.93
C SER A 388 -19.54 4.56 -4.23
N LYS A 389 -19.50 3.38 -3.64
CA LYS A 389 -20.54 2.33 -3.71
C LYS A 389 -21.59 2.45 -2.60
N GLY A 390 -21.43 3.38 -1.67
CA GLY A 390 -22.35 3.63 -0.56
C GLY A 390 -21.97 2.96 0.76
N GLY A 391 -20.85 2.25 0.80
CA GLY A 391 -20.25 1.73 2.03
C GLY A 391 -19.56 2.81 2.86
N LEU A 392 -19.10 2.45 4.05
CA LEU A 392 -18.41 3.32 5.00
C LEU A 392 -16.97 2.88 5.15
N ALA A 393 -16.04 3.82 5.23
CA ALA A 393 -14.62 3.53 5.32
C ALA A 393 -13.92 4.33 6.41
N ALA A 394 -12.89 3.74 7.03
CA ALA A 394 -11.93 4.45 7.85
C ALA A 394 -10.54 3.83 7.76
N PHE A 395 -9.57 4.71 7.91
CA PHE A 395 -8.17 4.38 8.12
C PHE A 395 -7.74 4.89 9.50
N PHE A 396 -6.88 4.14 10.19
CA PHE A 396 -6.39 4.52 11.50
C PHE A 396 -4.90 4.21 11.65
N VAL A 397 -4.25 4.75 12.66
CA VAL A 397 -2.84 4.49 12.97
C VAL A 397 -2.73 3.80 14.31
N VAL A 398 -2.00 2.69 14.33
CA VAL A 398 -1.59 2.00 15.56
C VAL A 398 -0.19 2.47 15.92
N GLY A 399 -0.04 3.13 17.05
CA GLY A 399 1.24 3.65 17.47
C GLY A 399 2.25 2.55 17.82
N ALA A 400 3.48 2.77 17.40
CA ALA A 400 4.61 1.90 17.72
C ALA A 400 5.88 2.74 17.93
N ASP A 401 6.73 2.27 18.85
CA ASP A 401 8.04 2.85 19.01
C ASP A 401 9.00 2.27 17.96
N HIS A 402 9.78 3.11 17.33
CA HIS A 402 10.79 2.74 16.36
C HIS A 402 12.08 3.53 16.56
N LEU A 403 13.21 2.88 16.31
CA LEU A 403 14.54 3.50 16.50
C LEU A 403 14.91 4.43 15.34
N ALA A 404 14.42 4.16 14.15
CA ALA A 404 14.65 4.93 12.94
C ALA A 404 13.32 5.17 12.20
N GLY A 405 13.27 6.21 11.36
CA GLY A 405 12.10 6.51 10.54
C GLY A 405 11.81 5.43 9.50
N HIS A 406 10.58 5.38 9.00
CA HIS A 406 10.20 4.54 7.88
C HIS A 406 11.16 4.73 6.70
N HIS A 407 11.40 3.70 5.91
CA HIS A 407 12.28 3.64 4.75
C HIS A 407 13.78 3.76 5.08
N GLN A 408 14.17 3.66 6.36
CA GLN A 408 15.57 3.68 6.79
C GLN A 408 16.10 2.28 7.08
N PRO A 409 17.41 2.03 6.87
CA PRO A 409 18.05 0.71 7.11
C PRO A 409 17.92 0.16 8.54
N GLU A 410 17.70 1.03 9.52
CA GLU A 410 17.57 0.70 10.94
C GLU A 410 16.10 0.65 11.40
N PHE A 411 15.15 0.73 10.47
CA PHE A 411 13.72 0.68 10.82
C PHE A 411 13.37 -0.66 11.47
N ASP A 412 12.71 -0.58 12.60
CA ASP A 412 12.07 -1.71 13.31
C ASP A 412 11.01 -1.13 14.25
N VAL A 413 10.03 -1.92 14.63
CA VAL A 413 8.97 -1.53 15.57
C VAL A 413 9.00 -2.44 16.79
N ASN A 414 8.59 -1.92 17.94
CA ASN A 414 8.37 -2.77 19.10
C ASN A 414 7.21 -3.73 18.85
N GLU A 415 7.43 -5.03 19.07
CA GLU A 415 6.49 -6.10 18.68
C GLU A 415 5.20 -6.08 19.52
N GLU A 416 5.18 -5.46 20.70
CA GLU A 416 3.98 -5.30 21.53
C GLU A 416 2.89 -4.44 20.82
N ALA A 417 3.27 -3.61 19.86
CA ALA A 417 2.33 -2.83 19.07
C ALA A 417 1.45 -3.72 18.16
N LEU A 418 1.92 -4.92 17.80
CA LEU A 418 1.14 -5.87 17.01
C LEU A 418 -0.09 -6.36 17.77
N ASP A 419 0.03 -6.55 19.09
CA ASP A 419 -1.09 -6.94 19.96
C ASP A 419 -2.19 -5.89 19.92
N VAL A 420 -1.81 -4.61 19.99
CA VAL A 420 -2.77 -3.49 19.89
C VAL A 420 -3.47 -3.49 18.55
N GLY A 421 -2.71 -3.67 17.45
CA GLY A 421 -3.29 -3.78 16.11
C GLY A 421 -4.28 -4.93 15.99
N PHE A 422 -3.91 -6.11 16.45
CA PHE A 422 -4.78 -7.28 16.46
C PHE A 422 -6.06 -7.04 17.28
N GLU A 423 -5.96 -6.52 18.50
CA GLU A 423 -7.11 -6.24 19.35
C GLU A 423 -8.04 -5.18 18.74
N MET A 424 -7.49 -4.16 18.06
CA MET A 424 -8.30 -3.18 17.31
C MET A 424 -9.16 -3.88 16.26
N TYR A 425 -8.58 -4.70 15.38
CA TYR A 425 -9.31 -5.41 14.34
C TYR A 425 -10.32 -6.42 14.88
N VAL A 426 -9.96 -7.19 15.92
CA VAL A 426 -10.90 -8.11 16.59
C VAL A 426 -12.08 -7.35 17.19
N ASN A 427 -11.86 -6.19 17.83
CA ASN A 427 -12.94 -5.39 18.37
C ASN A 427 -13.82 -4.79 17.26
N ILE A 428 -13.26 -4.42 16.10
CA ILE A 428 -14.04 -3.98 14.92
C ILE A 428 -14.96 -5.14 14.44
N VAL A 429 -14.43 -6.36 14.34
CA VAL A 429 -15.26 -7.54 13.98
C VAL A 429 -16.40 -7.73 14.97
N LYS A 430 -16.11 -7.68 16.27
CA LYS A 430 -17.14 -7.81 17.32
C LYS A 430 -18.18 -6.70 17.26
N GLU A 431 -17.79 -5.48 16.98
CA GLU A 431 -18.67 -4.32 16.91
C GLU A 431 -19.61 -4.37 15.70
N ILE A 432 -19.15 -4.91 14.56
CA ILE A 432 -19.88 -4.89 13.29
C ILE A 432 -20.56 -6.22 12.97
N CYS A 433 -19.90 -7.34 13.24
CA CYS A 433 -20.35 -8.67 12.81
C CYS A 433 -20.80 -9.57 13.95
N SER A 434 -20.94 -9.10 15.20
CA SER A 434 -21.42 -9.93 16.31
C SER A 434 -22.91 -10.15 16.24
N MET A 435 -23.34 -11.40 16.47
CA MET A 435 -24.75 -11.81 16.55
C MET A 435 -25.52 -11.17 17.72
N SER A 436 -24.85 -10.57 18.69
CA SER A 436 -25.49 -9.93 19.84
C SER A 436 -26.09 -8.55 19.54
N LEU A 437 -25.85 -8.00 18.34
CA LEU A 437 -26.36 -6.69 17.91
C LEU A 437 -27.65 -6.77 17.05
N THR A 438 -28.06 -7.98 16.67
CA THR A 438 -29.33 -8.27 15.97
C THR A 438 -30.36 -8.90 16.92
#